data_df3fae8a3e603c74b62e3854c2ce2e04
#
_entry.id   df3fae8a3e603c74b62e3854c2ce2e04
#
_cell.length_a   1.000
_cell.length_b   1.000
_cell.length_c   1.000
_cell.angle_alpha   90.00
_cell.angle_beta   90.00
_cell.angle_gamma   90.00
#
_symmetry.space_group_name_H-M   'P 1'
#
loop_
_entity.id
_entity.type
_entity.pdbx_description
1 polymer ?
#
loop_
_entity_poly.entity_id
_entity_poly.type
_entity_poly.pdbx_seq_one_letter_code
_entity_poly.pdbx_strand_id
1 'polypeptide(L)'
;MTPGVVGGVVASRFGKVVDVGLVAVVGVWHLGLDTLRVLRGWPVYEPQAAAAGAWLALTVIQTVGSVLLLRSALGARTARALAGASLVACVVATAAYPPGGAISDVSWAWNTVGWFGMLLLMRRPLWELITLLAANTAVTVGFLAADDALDHVTVSRLLASVYVTAGVQLTFAYLVRQLDVAARKATEVAAGQADLLARAAADETVHTERRRRYEYLRVRVEPLLRGLAERRLDPGEGAVRRRAAVEAARLRRLFVETDDTPHPLLHELRACADVAERRGVRVTLLSYGDLPDLPASVRRELTDGTILVMAGAATRARVTVVTTPGDVAVGVVADAPPETLVESPGPLTVSAVYDQEEKQLWWETRWPLRPAP
;
A
#
# COMPACT_ATOMS: atom_id res chain seq x y z
N MET A 1 7.11 1.89 5.41
CA MET A 1 6.05 0.91 5.08
C MET A 1 4.72 1.62 5.21
N THR A 2 3.97 1.76 4.14
CA THR A 2 2.67 2.44 4.14
C THR A 2 1.65 1.65 4.97
N PRO A 3 0.82 2.30 5.80
CA PRO A 3 -0.16 1.66 6.69
C PRO A 3 -1.12 0.68 5.99
N GLY A 4 -1.45 0.91 4.73
CA GLY A 4 -2.28 0.02 3.91
C GLY A 4 -1.66 -1.35 3.62
N VAL A 5 -0.33 -1.46 3.57
CA VAL A 5 0.39 -2.73 3.37
C VAL A 5 0.32 -3.60 4.61
N VAL A 6 0.38 -3.03 5.80
CA VAL A 6 0.32 -3.76 7.09
C VAL A 6 -1.08 -4.33 7.32
N GLY A 7 -2.15 -3.57 7.05
CA GLY A 7 -3.54 -4.04 7.17
C GLY A 7 -3.86 -5.20 6.21
N GLY A 8 -3.41 -5.13 4.96
CA GLY A 8 -3.58 -6.19 3.97
C GLY A 8 -2.85 -7.50 4.36
N VAL A 9 -1.66 -7.39 4.96
CA VAL A 9 -0.87 -8.54 5.44
C VAL A 9 -1.56 -9.23 6.63
N VAL A 10 -2.13 -8.49 7.56
CA VAL A 10 -2.85 -9.06 8.72
C VAL A 10 -4.12 -9.78 8.29
N ALA A 11 -4.94 -9.18 7.44
CA ALA A 11 -6.16 -9.79 6.92
C ALA A 11 -5.87 -11.08 6.10
N SER A 12 -4.81 -11.06 5.27
CA SER A 12 -4.40 -12.25 4.50
C SER A 12 -3.86 -13.38 5.38
N ARG A 13 -3.15 -13.05 6.45
CA ARG A 13 -2.67 -14.06 7.42
C ARG A 13 -3.82 -14.70 8.20
N PHE A 14 -4.80 -13.90 8.64
CA PHE A 14 -5.98 -14.43 9.34
C PHE A 14 -6.76 -15.39 8.44
N GLY A 15 -7.03 -15.02 7.18
CA GLY A 15 -7.71 -15.91 6.23
C GLY A 15 -6.98 -17.24 6.03
N LYS A 16 -5.64 -17.23 5.95
CA LYS A 16 -4.83 -18.46 5.84
C LYS A 16 -4.90 -19.34 7.09
N VAL A 17 -4.91 -18.75 8.28
CA VAL A 17 -5.04 -19.51 9.54
C VAL A 17 -6.39 -20.23 9.61
N VAL A 18 -7.47 -19.57 9.20
CA VAL A 18 -8.81 -20.18 9.12
C VAL A 18 -8.83 -21.33 8.10
N ASP A 19 -8.23 -21.14 6.90
CA ASP A 19 -8.15 -22.16 5.87
C ASP A 19 -7.37 -23.40 6.37
N VAL A 20 -6.21 -23.20 7.00
CA VAL A 20 -5.40 -24.28 7.58
C VAL A 20 -6.16 -25.00 8.70
N GLY A 21 -6.80 -24.25 9.60
CA GLY A 21 -7.62 -24.81 10.67
C GLY A 21 -8.77 -25.68 10.12
N LEU A 22 -9.46 -25.20 9.09
CA LEU A 22 -10.55 -25.93 8.45
C LEU A 22 -10.06 -27.22 7.77
N VAL A 23 -8.95 -27.16 7.03
CA VAL A 23 -8.32 -28.35 6.43
C VAL A 23 -7.94 -29.36 7.50
N ALA A 24 -7.38 -28.92 8.62
CA ALA A 24 -7.01 -29.80 9.73
C ALA A 24 -8.24 -30.47 10.37
N VAL A 25 -9.30 -29.70 10.66
CA VAL A 25 -10.55 -30.24 11.24
C VAL A 25 -11.20 -31.26 10.32
N VAL A 26 -11.35 -30.94 9.02
CA VAL A 26 -11.94 -31.84 8.04
C VAL A 26 -11.04 -33.09 7.85
N GLY A 27 -9.72 -32.91 7.88
CA GLY A 27 -8.76 -34.03 7.82
C GLY A 27 -8.90 -34.98 8.98
N VAL A 28 -8.92 -34.47 10.22
CA VAL A 28 -9.11 -35.30 11.43
C VAL A 28 -10.49 -35.98 11.40
N TRP A 29 -11.52 -35.26 10.94
CA TRP A 29 -12.86 -35.86 10.84
C TRP A 29 -12.87 -37.04 9.87
N HIS A 30 -12.48 -36.82 8.61
CA HIS A 30 -12.58 -37.87 7.59
C HIS A 30 -11.55 -38.97 7.74
N LEU A 31 -10.25 -38.64 7.88
CA LEU A 31 -9.21 -39.66 7.98
C LEU A 31 -9.15 -40.31 9.37
N GLY A 32 -9.62 -39.67 10.41
CA GLY A 32 -9.69 -40.22 11.78
C GLY A 32 -11.04 -40.88 12.04
N LEU A 33 -12.09 -40.08 12.27
CA LEU A 33 -13.37 -40.57 12.75
C LEU A 33 -14.11 -41.43 11.72
N ASP A 34 -14.17 -40.99 10.45
CA ASP A 34 -14.89 -41.76 9.43
C ASP A 34 -14.18 -43.08 9.12
N THR A 35 -12.86 -43.08 9.05
CA THR A 35 -12.08 -44.32 8.87
C THR A 35 -12.39 -45.34 9.96
N LEU A 36 -12.46 -44.90 11.21
CA LEU A 36 -12.83 -45.80 12.34
C LEU A 36 -14.25 -46.33 12.20
N ARG A 37 -15.20 -45.50 11.73
CA ARG A 37 -16.59 -45.94 11.48
C ARG A 37 -16.68 -46.91 10.32
N VAL A 38 -15.95 -46.65 9.23
CA VAL A 38 -15.87 -47.54 8.05
C VAL A 38 -15.32 -48.90 8.48
N LEU A 39 -14.24 -48.95 9.26
CA LEU A 39 -13.65 -50.19 9.74
C LEU A 39 -14.58 -50.97 10.68
N ARG A 40 -15.31 -50.27 11.58
CA ARG A 40 -16.28 -50.92 12.48
C ARG A 40 -17.51 -51.44 11.75
N GLY A 41 -18.01 -50.66 10.74
CA GLY A 41 -19.17 -51.01 9.93
C GLY A 41 -18.85 -51.98 8.79
N TRP A 42 -17.56 -52.31 8.55
CA TRP A 42 -17.12 -53.09 7.40
C TRP A 42 -17.91 -54.39 7.16
N PRO A 43 -18.19 -55.20 8.20
CA PRO A 43 -18.90 -56.46 8.01
C PRO A 43 -20.35 -56.33 7.58
N VAL A 44 -20.98 -55.18 7.74
CA VAL A 44 -22.43 -54.97 7.45
C VAL A 44 -22.68 -54.15 6.17
N TYR A 45 -21.63 -53.68 5.50
CA TYR A 45 -21.79 -52.95 4.23
C TYR A 45 -21.95 -53.91 3.05
N GLU A 46 -22.95 -53.65 2.24
CA GLU A 46 -23.24 -54.42 1.01
C GLU A 46 -23.59 -53.49 -0.17
N PRO A 47 -22.79 -53.45 -1.24
CA PRO A 47 -21.46 -54.09 -1.39
C PRO A 47 -20.37 -53.29 -0.70
N GLN A 48 -19.43 -53.96 -0.05
CA GLN A 48 -18.27 -53.34 0.62
C GLN A 48 -17.42 -52.47 -0.30
N ALA A 49 -17.32 -52.84 -1.57
CA ALA A 49 -16.61 -52.07 -2.59
C ALA A 49 -17.21 -50.68 -2.81
N ALA A 50 -18.52 -50.49 -2.64
CA ALA A 50 -19.19 -49.18 -2.77
C ALA A 50 -18.80 -48.27 -1.57
N ALA A 51 -18.82 -48.84 -0.35
CA ALA A 51 -18.40 -48.11 0.84
C ALA A 51 -16.91 -47.68 0.77
N ALA A 52 -16.03 -48.58 0.32
CA ALA A 52 -14.60 -48.28 0.11
C ALA A 52 -14.38 -47.25 -1.00
N GLY A 53 -15.09 -47.40 -2.15
CA GLY A 53 -15.04 -46.46 -3.29
C GLY A 53 -15.49 -45.04 -2.90
N ALA A 54 -16.59 -44.97 -2.13
CA ALA A 54 -17.09 -43.69 -1.62
C ALA A 54 -16.10 -43.01 -0.66
N TRP A 55 -15.49 -43.79 0.25
CA TRP A 55 -14.47 -43.27 1.17
C TRP A 55 -13.24 -42.75 0.42
N LEU A 56 -12.74 -43.50 -0.58
CA LEU A 56 -11.61 -43.07 -1.43
C LEU A 56 -11.97 -41.85 -2.25
N ALA A 57 -13.16 -41.79 -2.84
CA ALA A 57 -13.62 -40.62 -3.60
C ALA A 57 -13.66 -39.37 -2.72
N LEU A 58 -14.18 -39.46 -1.50
CA LEU A 58 -14.17 -38.36 -0.53
C LEU A 58 -12.77 -37.97 -0.12
N THR A 59 -11.83 -38.94 0.06
CA THR A 59 -10.42 -38.63 0.34
C THR A 59 -9.78 -37.82 -0.79
N VAL A 60 -10.06 -38.19 -2.05
CA VAL A 60 -9.57 -37.43 -3.21
C VAL A 60 -10.17 -36.03 -3.25
N ILE A 61 -11.50 -35.91 -3.06
CA ILE A 61 -12.20 -34.61 -3.03
C ILE A 61 -11.61 -33.71 -1.92
N GLN A 62 -11.40 -34.25 -0.72
CA GLN A 62 -10.79 -33.53 0.38
C GLN A 62 -9.37 -33.06 0.03
N THR A 63 -8.54 -33.94 -0.50
CA THR A 63 -7.14 -33.61 -0.83
C THR A 63 -7.08 -32.52 -1.90
N VAL A 64 -7.84 -32.68 -2.99
CA VAL A 64 -7.90 -31.69 -4.06
C VAL A 64 -8.46 -30.36 -3.53
N GLY A 65 -9.57 -30.40 -2.80
CA GLY A 65 -10.19 -29.22 -2.22
C GLY A 65 -9.26 -28.46 -1.28
N SER A 66 -8.56 -29.19 -0.40
CA SER A 66 -7.58 -28.62 0.55
C SER A 66 -6.41 -27.97 -0.16
N VAL A 67 -5.82 -28.64 -1.15
CA VAL A 67 -4.69 -28.09 -1.93
C VAL A 67 -5.11 -26.82 -2.68
N LEU A 68 -6.28 -26.85 -3.34
CA LEU A 68 -6.78 -25.68 -4.07
C LEU A 68 -7.13 -24.54 -3.13
N LEU A 69 -7.70 -24.81 -1.95
CA LEU A 69 -8.01 -23.80 -0.94
C LEU A 69 -6.73 -23.13 -0.41
N LEU A 70 -5.74 -23.92 0.01
CA LEU A 70 -4.47 -23.41 0.56
C LEU A 70 -3.65 -22.64 -0.47
N ARG A 71 -3.77 -22.99 -1.76
CA ARG A 71 -3.16 -22.27 -2.88
C ARG A 71 -4.00 -21.07 -3.36
N SER A 72 -5.14 -20.79 -2.73
CA SER A 72 -6.09 -19.75 -3.16
C SER A 72 -6.57 -19.91 -4.60
N ALA A 73 -6.58 -21.15 -5.12
CA ALA A 73 -6.93 -21.50 -6.49
C ALA A 73 -8.33 -22.14 -6.61
N LEU A 74 -9.10 -22.21 -5.51
CA LEU A 74 -10.42 -22.84 -5.49
C LEU A 74 -11.47 -21.91 -6.14
N GLY A 75 -11.70 -22.09 -7.45
CA GLY A 75 -12.69 -21.36 -8.21
C GLY A 75 -14.13 -21.80 -7.90
N ALA A 76 -15.10 -20.93 -8.21
CA ALA A 76 -16.52 -21.19 -7.93
C ALA A 76 -17.07 -22.46 -8.59
N ARG A 77 -16.72 -22.71 -9.86
CA ARG A 77 -17.16 -23.90 -10.60
C ARG A 77 -16.58 -25.16 -10.00
N THR A 78 -15.29 -25.15 -9.68
CA THR A 78 -14.59 -26.28 -9.06
C THR A 78 -15.14 -26.59 -7.67
N ALA A 79 -15.38 -25.56 -6.85
CA ALA A 79 -15.96 -25.72 -5.51
C ALA A 79 -17.34 -26.40 -5.58
N ARG A 80 -18.23 -25.94 -6.48
CA ARG A 80 -19.56 -26.56 -6.68
C ARG A 80 -19.48 -27.98 -7.24
N ALA A 81 -18.57 -28.22 -8.20
CA ALA A 81 -18.37 -29.55 -8.76
C ALA A 81 -17.90 -30.55 -7.70
N LEU A 82 -16.91 -30.17 -6.86
CA LEU A 82 -16.43 -31.00 -5.76
C LEU A 82 -17.49 -31.21 -4.66
N ALA A 83 -18.29 -30.19 -4.35
CA ALA A 83 -19.43 -30.31 -3.42
C ALA A 83 -20.51 -31.24 -3.97
N GLY A 84 -20.86 -31.15 -5.25
CA GLY A 84 -21.76 -32.10 -5.90
C GLY A 84 -21.21 -33.52 -5.93
N ALA A 85 -19.92 -33.69 -6.24
CA ALA A 85 -19.24 -34.98 -6.20
C ALA A 85 -19.25 -35.60 -4.80
N SER A 86 -19.10 -34.78 -3.74
CA SER A 86 -19.20 -35.27 -2.36
C SER A 86 -20.59 -35.77 -2.01
N LEU A 87 -21.63 -35.12 -2.53
CA LEU A 87 -23.01 -35.58 -2.37
C LEU A 87 -23.24 -36.91 -3.10
N VAL A 88 -22.72 -37.06 -4.33
CA VAL A 88 -22.79 -38.33 -5.08
C VAL A 88 -22.07 -39.45 -4.32
N ALA A 89 -20.89 -39.18 -3.80
CA ALA A 89 -20.17 -40.16 -2.97
C ALA A 89 -20.94 -40.52 -1.69
N CYS A 90 -21.67 -39.59 -1.09
CA CYS A 90 -22.56 -39.86 0.04
C CYS A 90 -23.73 -40.81 -0.37
N VAL A 91 -24.36 -40.56 -1.53
CA VAL A 91 -25.42 -41.46 -2.08
C VAL A 91 -24.86 -42.87 -2.23
N VAL A 92 -23.69 -43.06 -2.84
CA VAL A 92 -23.04 -44.36 -3.01
C VAL A 92 -22.74 -45.04 -1.69
N ALA A 93 -22.22 -44.26 -0.71
CA ALA A 93 -21.94 -44.79 0.65
C ALA A 93 -23.21 -45.23 1.36
N THR A 94 -24.30 -44.39 1.27
CA THR A 94 -25.58 -44.70 1.93
C THR A 94 -26.27 -45.89 1.31
N ALA A 95 -26.15 -46.10 0.00
CA ALA A 95 -26.66 -47.26 -0.70
C ALA A 95 -25.99 -48.61 -0.28
N ALA A 96 -24.80 -48.55 0.34
CA ALA A 96 -24.10 -49.71 0.87
C ALA A 96 -24.43 -49.99 2.36
N TYR A 97 -25.26 -49.15 3.01
CA TYR A 97 -25.66 -49.39 4.39
C TYR A 97 -26.79 -50.44 4.44
N PRO A 98 -26.92 -51.16 5.57
CA PRO A 98 -28.08 -52.05 5.74
C PRO A 98 -29.38 -51.21 5.79
N PRO A 99 -30.54 -51.82 5.49
CA PRO A 99 -31.83 -51.14 5.56
C PRO A 99 -32.04 -50.42 6.88
N GLY A 100 -32.48 -49.14 6.82
CA GLY A 100 -32.58 -48.25 7.99
C GLY A 100 -31.24 -47.74 8.53
N GLY A 101 -30.10 -48.11 7.93
CA GLY A 101 -28.75 -47.78 8.38
C GLY A 101 -28.31 -46.32 8.17
N ALA A 102 -29.05 -45.55 7.43
CA ALA A 102 -28.68 -44.19 7.07
C ALA A 102 -28.49 -43.20 8.25
N ILE A 103 -29.07 -43.51 9.41
CA ILE A 103 -28.96 -42.73 10.68
C ILE A 103 -28.48 -43.63 11.85
N SER A 104 -27.82 -44.72 11.55
CA SER A 104 -27.27 -45.64 12.55
C SER A 104 -25.79 -45.32 12.87
N ASP A 105 -25.21 -46.08 13.82
CA ASP A 105 -23.80 -45.96 14.19
C ASP A 105 -22.83 -46.32 13.06
N VAL A 106 -23.29 -47.01 12.03
CA VAL A 106 -22.50 -47.35 10.84
C VAL A 106 -22.54 -46.25 9.75
N SER A 107 -23.43 -45.27 9.89
CA SER A 107 -23.50 -44.10 9.01
C SER A 107 -22.35 -43.13 9.26
N TRP A 108 -21.57 -42.83 8.26
CA TRP A 108 -20.46 -41.91 8.37
C TRP A 108 -20.52 -40.80 7.30
N ALA A 109 -20.96 -41.09 6.09
CA ALA A 109 -20.86 -40.20 4.95
C ALA A 109 -21.72 -38.93 5.08
N TRP A 110 -22.87 -38.99 5.73
CA TRP A 110 -23.81 -37.89 5.90
C TRP A 110 -23.17 -36.68 6.60
N ASN A 111 -22.48 -36.89 7.71
CA ASN A 111 -21.79 -35.84 8.47
C ASN A 111 -20.60 -35.26 7.69
N THR A 112 -19.92 -36.11 6.93
CA THR A 112 -18.71 -35.76 6.18
C THR A 112 -19.00 -34.77 5.08
N VAL A 113 -20.14 -34.92 4.36
CA VAL A 113 -20.57 -33.98 3.33
C VAL A 113 -20.72 -32.55 3.87
N GLY A 114 -21.24 -32.40 5.09
CA GLY A 114 -21.38 -31.09 5.72
C GLY A 114 -20.03 -30.43 6.00
N TRP A 115 -19.05 -31.17 6.50
CA TRP A 115 -17.70 -30.68 6.70
C TRP A 115 -16.99 -30.36 5.38
N PHE A 116 -17.21 -31.14 4.34
CA PHE A 116 -16.72 -30.85 2.98
C PHE A 116 -17.40 -29.64 2.39
N GLY A 117 -18.70 -29.45 2.65
CA GLY A 117 -19.41 -28.23 2.31
C GLY A 117 -18.75 -26.99 2.94
N MET A 118 -18.34 -27.07 4.20
CA MET A 118 -17.58 -25.99 4.84
C MET A 118 -16.23 -25.79 4.16
N LEU A 119 -15.45 -26.84 3.91
CA LEU A 119 -14.13 -26.74 3.24
C LEU A 119 -14.22 -26.09 1.86
N LEU A 120 -15.22 -26.48 1.07
CA LEU A 120 -15.34 -26.10 -0.34
C LEU A 120 -16.11 -24.80 -0.54
N LEU A 121 -17.11 -24.50 0.32
CA LEU A 121 -18.06 -23.40 0.14
C LEU A 121 -17.92 -22.28 1.18
N MET A 122 -16.94 -22.33 2.10
CA MET A 122 -16.73 -21.33 3.15
C MET A 122 -16.65 -19.90 2.59
N ARG A 123 -15.95 -19.71 1.48
CA ARG A 123 -15.76 -18.42 0.82
C ARG A 123 -16.87 -18.08 -0.20
N ARG A 124 -17.92 -18.93 -0.25
CA ARG A 124 -19.07 -18.80 -1.16
C ARG A 124 -20.31 -18.26 -0.41
N PRO A 125 -21.34 -17.76 -1.11
CA PRO A 125 -22.59 -17.35 -0.46
C PRO A 125 -23.16 -18.47 0.41
N LEU A 126 -23.69 -18.11 1.58
CA LEU A 126 -24.17 -19.10 2.58
C LEU A 126 -25.26 -20.02 2.05
N TRP A 127 -26.08 -19.53 1.11
CA TRP A 127 -27.13 -20.33 0.49
C TRP A 127 -26.58 -21.56 -0.25
N GLU A 128 -25.34 -21.51 -0.81
CA GLU A 128 -24.74 -22.69 -1.47
C GLU A 128 -24.47 -23.82 -0.44
N LEU A 129 -23.99 -23.45 0.75
CA LEU A 129 -23.81 -24.42 1.85
C LEU A 129 -25.17 -24.94 2.36
N ILE A 130 -26.16 -24.05 2.54
CA ILE A 130 -27.51 -24.45 2.95
C ILE A 130 -28.11 -25.41 1.95
N THR A 131 -27.98 -25.14 0.65
CA THR A 131 -28.49 -26.00 -0.42
C THR A 131 -27.82 -27.38 -0.37
N LEU A 132 -26.52 -27.45 -0.16
CA LEU A 132 -25.79 -28.72 -0.05
C LEU A 132 -26.28 -29.52 1.18
N LEU A 133 -26.44 -28.88 2.33
CA LEU A 133 -26.93 -29.52 3.55
C LEU A 133 -28.37 -30.00 3.42
N ALA A 134 -29.22 -29.19 2.79
CA ALA A 134 -30.62 -29.58 2.50
C ALA A 134 -30.69 -30.76 1.54
N ALA A 135 -29.88 -30.75 0.47
CA ALA A 135 -29.82 -31.85 -0.49
C ALA A 135 -29.30 -33.15 0.20
N ASN A 136 -28.27 -33.04 1.03
CA ASN A 136 -27.74 -34.15 1.78
C ASN A 136 -28.78 -34.77 2.76
N THR A 137 -29.56 -33.91 3.43
CA THR A 137 -30.63 -34.32 4.32
C THR A 137 -31.76 -34.98 3.50
N ALA A 138 -32.11 -34.42 2.33
CA ALA A 138 -33.13 -35.00 1.44
C ALA A 138 -32.74 -36.40 0.93
N VAL A 139 -31.46 -36.61 0.60
CA VAL A 139 -30.92 -37.94 0.24
C VAL A 139 -31.13 -38.92 1.40
N THR A 140 -30.79 -38.54 2.61
CA THR A 140 -30.95 -39.42 3.79
C THR A 140 -32.42 -39.76 4.06
N VAL A 141 -33.30 -38.74 3.97
CA VAL A 141 -34.75 -38.98 4.09
C VAL A 141 -35.27 -39.93 2.96
N GLY A 142 -34.77 -39.78 1.73
CA GLY A 142 -35.10 -40.63 0.61
C GLY A 142 -34.73 -42.11 0.87
N PHE A 143 -33.54 -42.38 1.40
CA PHE A 143 -33.17 -43.75 1.73
C PHE A 143 -33.99 -44.31 2.89
N LEU A 144 -34.22 -43.51 3.96
CA LEU A 144 -35.08 -43.96 5.08
C LEU A 144 -36.50 -44.25 4.65
N ALA A 145 -37.05 -43.45 3.70
CA ALA A 145 -38.38 -43.70 3.12
C ALA A 145 -38.39 -44.97 2.26
N ALA A 146 -37.35 -45.21 1.47
CA ALA A 146 -37.25 -46.41 0.63
C ALA A 146 -37.12 -47.70 1.46
N ASP A 147 -36.48 -47.59 2.64
CA ASP A 147 -36.32 -48.70 3.59
C ASP A 147 -37.54 -48.91 4.54
N ASP A 148 -38.59 -48.10 4.38
CA ASP A 148 -39.76 -48.04 5.29
C ASP A 148 -39.36 -47.83 6.78
N ALA A 149 -38.29 -47.09 6.98
CA ALA A 149 -37.64 -46.85 8.31
C ALA A 149 -38.01 -45.46 8.89
N LEU A 150 -39.04 -44.80 8.44
CA LEU A 150 -39.50 -43.49 8.93
C LEU A 150 -40.41 -43.61 10.14
N ASP A 151 -39.99 -44.32 11.18
CA ASP A 151 -40.69 -44.34 12.45
C ASP A 151 -40.36 -43.05 13.30
N HIS A 152 -41.13 -42.84 14.36
CA HIS A 152 -40.97 -41.62 15.20
C HIS A 152 -39.61 -41.55 15.87
N VAL A 153 -38.95 -42.68 16.15
CA VAL A 153 -37.62 -42.72 16.78
C VAL A 153 -36.56 -42.30 15.75
N THR A 154 -36.59 -42.85 14.56
CA THR A 154 -35.68 -42.53 13.45
C THR A 154 -35.83 -41.07 13.01
N VAL A 155 -37.09 -40.60 12.90
CA VAL A 155 -37.34 -39.19 12.61
C VAL A 155 -36.77 -38.26 13.71
N SER A 156 -36.97 -38.60 14.97
CA SER A 156 -36.43 -37.81 16.09
C SER A 156 -34.90 -37.80 16.08
N ARG A 157 -34.24 -38.95 15.79
CA ARG A 157 -32.77 -39.03 15.64
C ARG A 157 -32.30 -38.21 14.46
N LEU A 158 -32.98 -38.25 13.32
CA LEU A 158 -32.67 -37.42 12.14
C LEU A 158 -32.75 -35.94 12.47
N LEU A 159 -33.85 -35.49 13.08
CA LEU A 159 -34.02 -34.07 13.46
C LEU A 159 -32.94 -33.62 14.44
N ALA A 160 -32.64 -34.42 15.45
CA ALA A 160 -31.57 -34.14 16.42
C ALA A 160 -30.20 -34.05 15.71
N SER A 161 -29.90 -35.00 14.83
CA SER A 161 -28.64 -35.00 14.07
C SER A 161 -28.51 -33.81 13.13
N VAL A 162 -29.57 -33.47 12.39
CA VAL A 162 -29.60 -32.30 11.51
C VAL A 162 -29.43 -31.02 12.33
N TYR A 163 -30.17 -30.89 13.44
CA TYR A 163 -30.08 -29.70 14.30
C TYR A 163 -28.66 -29.50 14.84
N VAL A 164 -28.05 -30.53 15.39
CA VAL A 164 -26.70 -30.44 15.98
C VAL A 164 -25.67 -30.20 14.87
N THR A 165 -25.66 -31.02 13.83
CA THR A 165 -24.60 -30.98 12.81
C THR A 165 -24.71 -29.76 11.90
N ALA A 166 -25.89 -29.53 11.30
CA ALA A 166 -26.08 -28.37 10.44
C ALA A 166 -26.05 -27.06 11.25
N GLY A 167 -26.57 -27.07 12.49
CA GLY A 167 -26.52 -25.92 13.39
C GLY A 167 -25.08 -25.51 13.70
N VAL A 168 -24.22 -26.44 14.08
CA VAL A 168 -22.78 -26.17 14.30
C VAL A 168 -22.09 -25.66 13.05
N GLN A 169 -22.31 -26.32 11.90
CA GLN A 169 -21.69 -25.94 10.63
C GLN A 169 -22.12 -24.56 10.14
N LEU A 170 -23.42 -24.26 10.20
CA LEU A 170 -23.93 -22.95 9.80
C LEU A 170 -23.51 -21.84 10.75
N THR A 171 -23.50 -22.10 12.06
CA THR A 171 -23.01 -21.14 13.06
C THR A 171 -21.55 -20.84 12.85
N PHE A 172 -20.73 -21.85 12.62
CA PHE A 172 -19.29 -21.64 12.37
C PHE A 172 -19.07 -20.89 11.06
N ALA A 173 -19.76 -21.26 9.98
CA ALA A 173 -19.67 -20.57 8.70
C ALA A 173 -20.14 -19.10 8.79
N TYR A 174 -21.16 -18.83 9.57
CA TYR A 174 -21.63 -17.47 9.87
C TYR A 174 -20.59 -16.69 10.65
N LEU A 175 -20.06 -17.26 11.73
CA LEU A 175 -19.06 -16.60 12.58
C LEU A 175 -17.81 -16.22 11.80
N VAL A 176 -17.26 -17.13 10.99
CA VAL A 176 -16.09 -16.83 10.15
C VAL A 176 -16.36 -15.67 9.21
N ARG A 177 -17.56 -15.60 8.62
CA ARG A 177 -17.95 -14.48 7.76
C ARG A 177 -18.05 -13.16 8.51
N GLN A 178 -18.62 -13.17 9.73
CA GLN A 178 -18.69 -11.96 10.55
C GLN A 178 -17.29 -11.46 10.92
N LEU A 179 -16.36 -12.39 11.21
CA LEU A 179 -14.96 -12.04 11.46
C LEU A 179 -14.28 -11.45 10.21
N ASP A 180 -14.54 -11.99 9.03
CA ASP A 180 -14.02 -11.43 7.78
C ASP A 180 -14.55 -10.01 7.50
N VAL A 181 -15.86 -9.78 7.73
CA VAL A 181 -16.47 -8.45 7.59
C VAL A 181 -15.88 -7.48 8.61
N ALA A 182 -15.74 -7.89 9.86
CA ALA A 182 -15.15 -7.07 10.91
C ALA A 182 -13.68 -6.73 10.61
N ALA A 183 -12.90 -7.70 10.13
CA ALA A 183 -11.51 -7.47 9.73
C ALA A 183 -11.37 -6.45 8.59
N ARG A 184 -12.22 -6.54 7.57
CA ARG A 184 -12.25 -5.57 6.46
C ARG A 184 -12.61 -4.17 6.95
N LYS A 185 -13.66 -4.03 7.77
CA LYS A 185 -14.04 -2.74 8.36
C LYS A 185 -12.91 -2.14 9.21
N ALA A 186 -12.24 -2.96 10.00
CA ALA A 186 -11.10 -2.50 10.80
C ALA A 186 -9.96 -1.96 9.94
N THR A 187 -9.66 -2.62 8.80
CA THR A 187 -8.63 -2.13 7.85
C THR A 187 -9.05 -0.83 7.16
N GLU A 188 -10.32 -0.67 6.79
CA GLU A 188 -10.85 0.57 6.21
C GLU A 188 -10.76 1.74 7.20
N VAL A 189 -11.16 1.52 8.45
CA VAL A 189 -11.06 2.53 9.53
C VAL A 189 -9.60 2.92 9.78
N ALA A 190 -8.69 1.94 9.86
CA ALA A 190 -7.27 2.20 10.06
C ALA A 190 -6.66 3.01 8.89
N ALA A 191 -7.04 2.71 7.64
CA ALA A 191 -6.61 3.47 6.47
C ALA A 191 -7.12 4.92 6.52
N GLY A 192 -8.39 5.13 6.88
CA GLY A 192 -8.98 6.45 7.05
C GLY A 192 -8.30 7.27 8.15
N GLN A 193 -7.98 6.64 9.28
CA GLN A 193 -7.23 7.30 10.36
C GLN A 193 -5.81 7.69 9.93
N ALA A 194 -5.12 6.83 9.18
CA ALA A 194 -3.78 7.14 8.66
C ALA A 194 -3.80 8.33 7.70
N ASP A 195 -4.82 8.44 6.85
CA ASP A 195 -4.99 9.59 5.94
C ASP A 195 -5.26 10.90 6.71
N LEU A 196 -6.12 10.86 7.73
CA LEU A 196 -6.37 12.02 8.60
C LEU A 196 -5.11 12.48 9.34
N LEU A 197 -4.31 11.53 9.88
CA LEU A 197 -3.05 11.85 10.55
C LEU A 197 -2.02 12.44 9.57
N ALA A 198 -1.95 11.92 8.34
CA ALA A 198 -1.07 12.47 7.31
C ALA A 198 -1.45 13.91 6.93
N ARG A 199 -2.74 14.21 6.79
CA ARG A 199 -3.23 15.59 6.54
C ARG A 199 -2.93 16.51 7.73
N ALA A 200 -3.20 16.07 8.95
CA ALA A 200 -2.89 16.86 10.14
C ALA A 200 -1.38 17.16 10.27
N ALA A 201 -0.52 16.20 9.94
CA ALA A 201 0.94 16.42 9.93
C ALA A 201 1.36 17.40 8.83
N ALA A 202 0.74 17.36 7.64
CA ALA A 202 0.98 18.32 6.57
C ALA A 202 0.55 19.74 6.98
N ASP A 203 -0.62 19.89 7.58
CA ASP A 203 -1.11 21.18 8.09
C ASP A 203 -0.19 21.75 9.19
N GLU A 204 0.27 20.92 10.13
CA GLU A 204 1.21 21.35 11.18
C GLU A 204 2.55 21.84 10.59
N THR A 205 3.01 21.19 9.51
CA THR A 205 4.22 21.62 8.80
C THR A 205 4.03 23.02 8.20
N VAL A 206 2.88 23.29 7.56
CA VAL A 206 2.54 24.60 7.02
C VAL A 206 2.44 25.64 8.12
N HIS A 207 1.81 25.32 9.27
CA HIS A 207 1.71 26.23 10.40
C HIS A 207 3.07 26.54 11.02
N THR A 208 3.95 25.54 11.14
CA THR A 208 5.30 25.72 11.69
C THR A 208 6.12 26.63 10.77
N GLU A 209 6.01 26.43 9.45
CA GLU A 209 6.71 27.28 8.48
C GLU A 209 6.20 28.72 8.50
N ARG A 210 4.89 28.93 8.61
CA ARG A 210 4.31 30.27 8.79
C ARG A 210 4.81 30.95 10.06
N ARG A 211 4.86 30.25 11.20
CA ARG A 211 5.42 30.77 12.46
C ARG A 211 6.87 31.19 12.32
N ARG A 212 7.72 30.39 11.67
CA ARG A 212 9.12 30.74 11.39
C ARG A 212 9.24 32.01 10.55
N ARG A 213 8.39 32.18 9.52
CA ARG A 213 8.36 33.38 8.68
C ARG A 213 7.95 34.61 9.49
N TYR A 214 6.92 34.50 10.32
CA TYR A 214 6.51 35.61 11.19
C TYR A 214 7.58 35.96 12.24
N GLU A 215 8.25 34.98 12.80
CA GLU A 215 9.32 35.21 13.76
C GLU A 215 10.53 35.89 13.12
N TYR A 216 10.89 35.48 11.91
CA TYR A 216 11.92 36.16 11.12
C TYR A 216 11.56 37.62 10.87
N LEU A 217 10.34 37.91 10.44
CA LEU A 217 9.87 39.30 10.23
C LEU A 217 9.98 40.13 11.51
N ARG A 218 9.50 39.59 12.61
CA ARG A 218 9.49 40.27 13.91
C ARG A 218 10.92 40.55 14.46
N VAL A 219 11.81 39.60 14.32
CA VAL A 219 13.16 39.72 14.92
C VAL A 219 14.11 40.52 14.03
N ARG A 220 14.01 40.39 12.70
CA ARG A 220 14.99 40.97 11.78
C ARG A 220 14.51 42.22 11.06
N VAL A 221 13.25 42.24 10.63
CA VAL A 221 12.74 43.33 9.76
C VAL A 221 12.06 44.42 10.58
N GLU A 222 11.24 44.10 11.55
CA GLU A 222 10.53 45.08 12.39
C GLU A 222 11.45 46.09 13.06
N PRO A 223 12.58 45.69 13.71
CA PRO A 223 13.46 46.66 14.32
C PRO A 223 14.12 47.64 13.32
N LEU A 224 14.42 47.13 12.11
CA LEU A 224 14.96 47.98 11.03
C LEU A 224 13.93 49.02 10.57
N LEU A 225 12.70 48.56 10.29
CA LEU A 225 11.62 49.47 9.87
C LEU A 225 11.23 50.47 10.94
N ARG A 226 11.15 50.01 12.20
CA ARG A 226 10.88 50.86 13.38
C ARG A 226 12.00 51.92 13.58
N GLY A 227 13.27 51.50 13.46
CA GLY A 227 14.41 52.42 13.56
C GLY A 227 14.42 53.50 12.48
N LEU A 228 14.01 53.17 11.25
CA LEU A 228 13.81 54.13 10.14
C LEU A 228 12.62 55.05 10.39
N ALA A 229 11.46 54.50 10.80
CA ALA A 229 10.25 55.29 11.07
C ALA A 229 10.43 56.29 12.21
N GLU A 230 11.13 55.91 13.25
CA GLU A 230 11.43 56.74 14.41
C GLU A 230 12.67 57.66 14.18
N ARG A 231 13.23 57.66 12.99
CA ARG A 231 14.41 58.44 12.58
C ARG A 231 15.65 58.17 13.43
N ARG A 232 15.73 56.97 14.06
CA ARG A 232 16.93 56.54 14.80
C ARG A 232 18.01 55.96 13.88
N LEU A 233 17.63 55.60 12.65
CA LEU A 233 18.53 55.13 11.59
C LEU A 233 18.44 56.11 10.44
N ASP A 234 19.58 56.60 9.92
CA ASP A 234 19.62 57.46 8.75
C ASP A 234 19.58 56.60 7.45
N PRO A 235 18.55 56.76 6.59
CA PRO A 235 18.48 56.04 5.33
C PRO A 235 19.61 56.44 4.35
N GLY A 236 20.30 57.57 4.57
CA GLY A 236 21.47 58.00 3.80
C GLY A 236 22.75 57.25 4.13
N GLU A 237 22.81 56.64 5.32
CA GLU A 237 23.99 55.93 5.76
C GLU A 237 24.20 54.62 4.96
N GLY A 238 25.41 54.41 4.44
CA GLY A 238 25.74 53.28 3.59
C GLY A 238 25.54 51.93 4.29
N ALA A 239 25.77 51.85 5.62
CA ALA A 239 25.55 50.64 6.40
C ALA A 239 24.04 50.27 6.51
N VAL A 240 23.19 51.24 6.75
CA VAL A 240 21.74 51.08 6.85
C VAL A 240 21.14 50.66 5.48
N ARG A 241 21.60 51.28 4.40
CA ARG A 241 21.16 50.91 3.03
C ARG A 241 21.55 49.46 2.67
N ARG A 242 22.79 49.06 2.97
CA ARG A 242 23.24 47.68 2.72
C ARG A 242 22.39 46.67 3.52
N ARG A 243 22.16 46.94 4.81
CA ARG A 243 21.35 46.09 5.69
C ARG A 243 19.89 45.99 5.16
N ALA A 244 19.28 47.13 4.80
CA ALA A 244 17.95 47.15 4.25
C ALA A 244 17.84 46.39 2.90
N ALA A 245 18.86 46.51 2.05
CA ALA A 245 18.90 45.78 0.78
C ALA A 245 19.04 44.25 0.95
N VAL A 246 19.83 43.78 1.92
CA VAL A 246 20.00 42.38 2.25
C VAL A 246 18.68 41.80 2.80
N GLU A 247 18.05 42.51 3.75
CA GLU A 247 16.78 42.02 4.33
C GLU A 247 15.64 42.07 3.28
N ALA A 248 15.61 43.06 2.39
CA ALA A 248 14.65 43.13 1.27
C ALA A 248 14.85 41.97 0.27
N ALA A 249 16.10 41.59 -0.03
CA ALA A 249 16.40 40.44 -0.88
C ALA A 249 15.96 39.11 -0.22
N ARG A 250 16.21 38.95 1.09
CA ARG A 250 15.75 37.79 1.85
C ARG A 250 14.23 37.70 1.95
N LEU A 251 13.54 38.82 2.19
CA LEU A 251 12.08 38.87 2.19
C LEU A 251 11.51 38.47 0.83
N ARG A 252 12.08 39.00 -0.25
CA ARG A 252 11.65 38.65 -1.59
C ARG A 252 11.76 37.16 -1.85
N ARG A 253 12.85 36.50 -1.40
CA ARG A 253 12.95 35.04 -1.44
C ARG A 253 11.88 34.35 -0.61
N LEU A 254 11.65 34.75 0.62
CA LEU A 254 10.63 34.16 1.51
C LEU A 254 9.19 34.26 0.94
N PHE A 255 8.90 35.24 0.08
CA PHE A 255 7.57 35.44 -0.50
C PHE A 255 7.43 34.97 -1.95
N VAL A 256 8.52 34.92 -2.72
CA VAL A 256 8.49 34.47 -4.15
C VAL A 256 8.78 32.98 -4.26
N GLU A 257 9.53 32.41 -3.35
CA GLU A 257 9.79 30.98 -3.30
C GLU A 257 8.61 30.27 -2.63
N THR A 258 7.60 29.93 -3.44
CA THR A 258 6.63 28.89 -3.08
C THR A 258 7.39 27.57 -3.10
N ASP A 259 7.66 27.03 -1.92
CA ASP A 259 8.47 25.83 -1.64
C ASP A 259 7.77 24.54 -2.10
N ASP A 260 7.36 24.45 -3.36
CA ASP A 260 6.65 23.25 -3.82
C ASP A 260 7.54 22.18 -4.50
N THR A 261 8.84 22.47 -4.72
CA THR A 261 9.76 21.38 -5.10
C THR A 261 11.20 21.73 -4.73
N PRO A 262 11.80 21.15 -3.67
CA PRO A 262 13.21 21.36 -3.36
C PRO A 262 14.07 20.58 -4.36
N HIS A 263 14.30 21.13 -5.55
CA HIS A 263 15.23 20.53 -6.49
C HIS A 263 16.67 20.69 -5.95
N PRO A 264 17.47 19.61 -5.89
CA PRO A 264 18.83 19.65 -5.32
C PRO A 264 19.73 20.74 -5.89
N LEU A 265 19.67 21.01 -7.21
CA LEU A 265 20.44 22.08 -7.85
C LEU A 265 20.08 23.48 -7.28
N LEU A 266 18.79 23.78 -7.14
CA LEU A 266 18.36 25.06 -6.57
C LEU A 266 18.74 25.19 -5.11
N HIS A 267 18.74 24.09 -4.35
CA HIS A 267 19.18 24.07 -2.97
C HIS A 267 20.68 24.40 -2.86
N GLU A 268 21.51 23.81 -3.71
CA GLU A 268 22.95 24.10 -3.78
C GLU A 268 23.22 25.58 -4.14
N LEU A 269 22.55 26.10 -5.17
CA LEU A 269 22.68 27.52 -5.57
C LEU A 269 22.19 28.48 -4.50
N ARG A 270 21.13 28.15 -3.76
CA ARG A 270 20.63 28.94 -2.63
C ARG A 270 21.64 28.99 -1.49
N ALA A 271 22.25 27.85 -1.13
CA ALA A 271 23.28 27.80 -0.11
C ALA A 271 24.47 28.71 -0.46
N CYS A 272 24.87 28.74 -1.73
CA CYS A 272 25.93 29.60 -2.24
C CYS A 272 25.53 31.08 -2.25
N ALA A 273 24.28 31.38 -2.62
CA ALA A 273 23.74 32.74 -2.56
C ALA A 273 23.74 33.30 -1.13
N ASP A 274 23.36 32.45 -0.12
CA ASP A 274 23.40 32.83 1.29
C ASP A 274 24.81 33.17 1.79
N VAL A 275 25.83 32.48 1.28
CA VAL A 275 27.25 32.82 1.59
C VAL A 275 27.66 34.16 1.03
N ALA A 276 27.30 34.42 -0.27
CA ALA A 276 27.59 35.70 -0.91
C ALA A 276 26.84 36.86 -0.22
N GLU A 277 25.60 36.66 0.19
CA GLU A 277 24.82 37.68 0.92
C GLU A 277 25.37 38.01 2.30
N ARG A 278 25.90 37.03 3.02
CA ARG A 278 26.63 37.30 4.28
C ARG A 278 27.83 38.20 4.09
N ARG A 279 28.41 38.24 2.90
CA ARG A 279 29.51 39.15 2.51
C ARG A 279 29.02 40.52 2.01
N GLY A 280 27.70 40.73 1.95
CA GLY A 280 27.07 41.99 1.53
C GLY A 280 26.71 42.06 0.06
N VAL A 281 26.86 41.00 -0.72
CA VAL A 281 26.44 40.91 -2.11
C VAL A 281 24.92 40.69 -2.19
N ARG A 282 24.20 41.42 -3.00
CA ARG A 282 22.78 41.18 -3.27
C ARG A 282 22.64 40.10 -4.33
N VAL A 283 22.09 38.94 -3.97
CA VAL A 283 21.87 37.85 -4.93
C VAL A 283 20.39 37.74 -5.30
N THR A 284 20.11 37.61 -6.61
CA THR A 284 18.77 37.30 -7.13
C THR A 284 18.86 35.94 -7.83
N LEU A 285 18.10 34.97 -7.36
CA LEU A 285 18.01 33.65 -7.98
C LEU A 285 16.65 33.51 -8.68
N LEU A 286 16.67 33.15 -9.95
CA LEU A 286 15.49 32.94 -10.81
C LEU A 286 15.57 31.54 -11.40
N SER A 287 14.43 30.85 -11.48
CA SER A 287 14.33 29.54 -12.15
C SER A 287 13.14 29.54 -13.09
N TYR A 288 13.35 29.05 -14.31
CA TYR A 288 12.36 28.94 -15.37
C TYR A 288 12.34 27.52 -15.94
N GLY A 289 11.15 26.93 -16.03
CA GLY A 289 10.92 25.56 -16.49
C GLY A 289 11.05 24.50 -15.38
N ASP A 290 10.62 23.28 -15.68
CA ASP A 290 10.68 22.15 -14.76
C ASP A 290 12.06 21.49 -14.82
N LEU A 291 12.77 21.47 -13.70
CA LEU A 291 14.11 20.91 -13.60
C LEU A 291 14.02 19.38 -13.51
N PRO A 292 14.67 18.64 -14.41
CA PRO A 292 14.77 17.18 -14.32
C PRO A 292 15.74 16.75 -13.22
N ASP A 293 15.63 15.48 -12.77
CA ASP A 293 16.62 14.92 -11.86
C ASP A 293 18.01 14.88 -12.51
N LEU A 294 18.94 15.67 -11.97
CA LEU A 294 20.30 15.79 -12.46
C LEU A 294 21.26 14.93 -11.60
N PRO A 295 22.19 14.17 -12.20
CA PRO A 295 23.25 13.49 -11.48
C PRO A 295 24.09 14.46 -10.63
N ALA A 296 24.63 14.01 -9.51
CA ALA A 296 25.41 14.86 -8.61
C ALA A 296 26.67 15.48 -9.26
N SER A 297 27.31 14.76 -10.21
CA SER A 297 28.43 15.27 -11.02
C SER A 297 28.01 16.47 -11.86
N VAL A 298 26.88 16.35 -12.56
CA VAL A 298 26.33 17.42 -13.40
C VAL A 298 25.96 18.65 -12.59
N ARG A 299 25.31 18.46 -11.44
CA ARG A 299 24.96 19.57 -10.55
C ARG A 299 26.19 20.34 -10.10
N ARG A 300 27.28 19.63 -9.68
CA ARG A 300 28.52 20.29 -9.31
C ARG A 300 29.11 21.10 -10.45
N GLU A 301 29.20 20.52 -11.64
CA GLU A 301 29.73 21.24 -12.80
C GLU A 301 28.90 22.48 -13.16
N LEU A 302 27.57 22.43 -13.02
CA LEU A 302 26.67 23.57 -13.22
C LEU A 302 26.82 24.64 -12.13
N THR A 303 27.22 24.27 -10.92
CA THR A 303 27.31 25.20 -9.77
C THR A 303 28.72 25.77 -9.58
N ASP A 304 29.77 25.05 -9.93
CA ASP A 304 31.16 25.46 -9.61
C ASP A 304 31.54 26.82 -10.17
N GLY A 305 31.30 27.08 -11.46
CA GLY A 305 31.58 28.38 -12.04
C GLY A 305 30.67 29.51 -11.52
N THR A 306 29.40 29.19 -11.30
CA THR A 306 28.42 30.12 -10.72
C THR A 306 28.86 30.57 -9.31
N ILE A 307 29.39 29.65 -8.50
CA ILE A 307 29.91 29.94 -7.16
C ILE A 307 31.10 30.87 -7.22
N LEU A 308 32.05 30.63 -8.15
CA LEU A 308 33.23 31.46 -8.30
C LEU A 308 32.86 32.89 -8.71
N VAL A 309 31.96 33.06 -9.67
CA VAL A 309 31.50 34.38 -10.08
C VAL A 309 30.73 35.11 -8.97
N MET A 310 29.87 34.41 -8.23
CA MET A 310 29.22 35.01 -7.06
C MET A 310 30.20 35.37 -5.95
N ALA A 311 31.23 34.57 -5.76
CA ALA A 311 32.28 34.85 -4.75
C ALA A 311 33.13 36.09 -5.12
N GLY A 312 33.35 36.36 -6.41
CA GLY A 312 34.00 37.53 -6.94
C GLY A 312 33.15 38.78 -7.02
N ALA A 313 31.83 38.65 -6.88
CA ALA A 313 30.90 39.79 -7.00
C ALA A 313 31.14 40.84 -5.88
N ALA A 314 31.14 42.10 -6.26
CA ALA A 314 31.36 43.21 -5.31
C ALA A 314 30.08 43.63 -4.57
N THR A 315 28.95 43.81 -5.29
CA THR A 315 27.72 44.31 -4.68
C THR A 315 26.45 43.57 -5.13
N ARG A 316 26.44 42.98 -6.33
CA ARG A 316 25.26 42.31 -6.89
C ARG A 316 25.61 41.12 -7.77
N ALA A 317 24.76 40.09 -7.69
CA ALA A 317 24.78 38.96 -8.61
C ALA A 317 23.36 38.51 -8.94
N ARG A 318 23.11 38.10 -10.19
CA ARG A 318 21.84 37.52 -10.62
C ARG A 318 22.16 36.14 -11.18
N VAL A 319 21.59 35.11 -10.57
CA VAL A 319 21.68 33.72 -11.03
C VAL A 319 20.37 33.35 -11.67
N THR A 320 20.43 32.80 -12.87
CA THR A 320 19.25 32.34 -13.63
C THR A 320 19.44 30.89 -14.03
N VAL A 321 18.49 30.05 -13.66
CA VAL A 321 18.41 28.67 -14.10
C VAL A 321 17.30 28.55 -15.14
N VAL A 322 17.61 28.06 -16.32
CA VAL A 322 16.65 27.89 -17.43
C VAL A 322 16.65 26.44 -17.87
N THR A 323 15.50 25.80 -17.86
CA THR A 323 15.29 24.47 -18.39
C THR A 323 14.51 24.58 -19.71
N THR A 324 15.08 24.03 -20.77
CA THR A 324 14.42 23.85 -22.06
C THR A 324 14.26 22.35 -22.34
N PRO A 325 13.48 21.94 -23.35
CA PRO A 325 13.41 20.52 -23.74
C PRO A 325 14.77 19.91 -24.17
N GLY A 326 15.75 20.74 -24.50
CA GLY A 326 17.06 20.31 -25.01
C GLY A 326 18.21 20.45 -24.02
N ASP A 327 18.11 21.33 -23.03
CA ASP A 327 19.22 21.63 -22.11
C ASP A 327 18.75 22.22 -20.77
N VAL A 328 19.66 22.18 -19.79
CA VAL A 328 19.60 22.95 -18.54
C VAL A 328 20.75 23.95 -18.55
N ALA A 329 20.45 25.23 -18.47
CA ALA A 329 21.43 26.30 -18.40
C ALA A 329 21.43 26.96 -17.03
N VAL A 330 22.60 27.24 -16.49
CA VAL A 330 22.80 28.07 -15.30
C VAL A 330 23.67 29.25 -15.68
N GLY A 331 23.08 30.44 -15.64
CA GLY A 331 23.76 31.69 -15.94
C GLY A 331 23.91 32.56 -14.70
N VAL A 332 25.02 33.29 -14.58
CA VAL A 332 25.23 34.31 -13.56
C VAL A 332 25.74 35.59 -14.19
N VAL A 333 25.13 36.71 -13.78
CA VAL A 333 25.59 38.07 -14.12
C VAL A 333 25.96 38.78 -12.82
N ALA A 334 27.17 39.23 -12.71
CA ALA A 334 27.68 39.86 -11.47
C ALA A 334 28.64 41.02 -11.80
N ASP A 335 28.76 41.96 -10.87
CA ASP A 335 29.80 43.01 -10.86
C ASP A 335 31.12 42.42 -10.30
N ALA A 336 31.63 41.41 -11.02
CA ALA A 336 32.86 40.73 -10.68
C ALA A 336 33.99 41.12 -11.66
N PRO A 337 35.26 41.16 -11.18
CA PRO A 337 36.39 41.50 -12.07
C PRO A 337 36.66 40.36 -13.09
N PRO A 338 37.23 40.67 -14.26
CA PRO A 338 37.47 39.72 -15.34
C PRO A 338 38.40 38.55 -14.93
N GLU A 339 39.25 38.76 -13.94
CA GLU A 339 40.14 37.70 -13.39
C GLU A 339 39.39 36.57 -12.66
N THR A 340 38.08 36.77 -12.40
CA THR A 340 37.20 35.75 -11.81
C THR A 340 36.87 34.65 -12.83
N LEU A 341 37.16 34.88 -14.13
CA LEU A 341 37.00 33.87 -15.17
C LEU A 341 37.97 32.71 -14.98
N VAL A 342 37.48 31.57 -14.62
CA VAL A 342 38.23 30.32 -14.56
C VAL A 342 37.82 29.45 -15.73
N GLU A 343 38.79 28.98 -16.52
CA GLU A 343 38.51 27.92 -17.51
C GLU A 343 38.01 26.67 -16.80
N SER A 344 36.79 26.27 -17.12
CA SER A 344 36.21 25.03 -16.57
C SER A 344 36.64 23.87 -17.42
N PRO A 345 37.46 22.92 -16.95
CA PRO A 345 37.95 21.76 -17.74
C PRO A 345 36.93 20.63 -17.83
N GLY A 346 35.65 20.94 -18.00
CA GLY A 346 34.56 19.95 -17.99
C GLY A 346 33.91 19.75 -19.38
N PRO A 347 33.04 18.72 -19.53
CA PRO A 347 32.28 18.45 -20.75
C PRO A 347 31.16 19.44 -21.04
N LEU A 348 30.96 20.44 -20.17
CA LEU A 348 29.90 21.43 -20.33
C LEU A 348 30.29 22.55 -21.30
N THR A 349 29.29 23.05 -22.03
CA THR A 349 29.48 24.26 -22.81
C THR A 349 29.47 25.47 -21.88
N VAL A 350 30.58 26.17 -21.82
CA VAL A 350 30.75 27.40 -21.04
C VAL A 350 30.83 28.61 -21.97
N SER A 351 30.05 29.64 -21.68
CA SER A 351 30.11 30.94 -22.32
C SER A 351 30.37 32.00 -21.28
N ALA A 352 31.37 32.84 -21.51
CA ALA A 352 31.70 33.94 -20.61
C ALA A 352 32.00 35.22 -21.37
N VAL A 353 31.41 36.32 -20.93
CA VAL A 353 31.59 37.64 -21.54
C VAL A 353 31.75 38.67 -20.43
N TYR A 354 32.76 39.53 -20.56
CA TYR A 354 32.95 40.67 -19.68
C TYR A 354 32.59 41.98 -20.39
N ASP A 355 31.63 42.67 -19.85
CA ASP A 355 31.24 44.03 -20.33
C ASP A 355 32.08 45.09 -19.60
N GLN A 356 32.95 45.77 -20.36
CA GLN A 356 33.85 46.78 -19.81
C GLN A 356 33.11 48.09 -19.45
N GLU A 357 31.99 48.40 -20.12
CA GLU A 357 31.23 49.63 -19.86
C GLU A 357 30.40 49.48 -18.56
N GLU A 358 29.70 48.41 -18.42
CA GLU A 358 28.89 48.13 -17.24
C GLU A 358 29.68 47.48 -16.10
N LYS A 359 30.91 47.06 -16.33
CA LYS A 359 31.77 46.30 -15.41
C LYS A 359 31.07 45.08 -14.87
N GLN A 360 30.44 44.33 -15.75
CA GLN A 360 29.68 43.12 -15.43
C GLN A 360 30.30 41.93 -16.13
N LEU A 361 30.39 40.85 -15.36
CA LEU A 361 30.76 39.55 -15.85
C LEU A 361 29.50 38.72 -16.06
N TRP A 362 29.26 38.28 -17.29
CA TRP A 362 28.27 37.27 -17.61
C TRP A 362 28.96 35.92 -17.82
N TRP A 363 28.48 34.91 -17.15
CA TRP A 363 28.98 33.52 -17.24
C TRP A 363 27.79 32.60 -17.31
N GLU A 364 27.81 31.65 -18.22
CA GLU A 364 26.74 30.68 -18.43
C GLU A 364 27.32 29.30 -18.71
N THR A 365 26.73 28.28 -18.09
CA THR A 365 27.08 26.89 -18.34
C THR A 365 25.83 26.12 -18.76
N ARG A 366 25.96 25.21 -19.72
CA ARG A 366 24.85 24.45 -20.31
C ARG A 366 25.13 22.96 -20.27
N TRP A 367 24.12 22.20 -19.85
CA TRP A 367 24.08 20.75 -19.88
C TRP A 367 23.04 20.26 -20.88
N PRO A 368 23.43 19.53 -21.97
CA PRO A 368 22.47 18.99 -22.92
C PRO A 368 21.66 17.84 -22.31
N LEU A 369 20.34 17.95 -22.35
CA LEU A 369 19.45 16.83 -22.02
C LEU A 369 19.43 15.91 -23.23
N ARG A 370 19.85 14.63 -23.06
CA ARG A 370 19.66 13.64 -24.12
C ARG A 370 18.14 13.49 -24.34
N PRO A 371 17.67 13.52 -25.59
CA PRO A 371 16.27 13.18 -25.85
C PRO A 371 16.02 11.77 -25.27
N ALA A 372 14.92 11.61 -24.53
CA ALA A 372 14.46 10.31 -24.06
C ALA A 372 14.31 9.38 -25.28
N PRO A 373 14.80 8.12 -25.22
CA PRO A 373 14.72 7.18 -26.31
C PRO A 373 13.29 6.88 -26.72
#